data_101fa212c9810bf30521fe5fdedf954b
#
_entry.id   101fa212c9810bf30521fe5fdedf954b
#
_cell.length_a   1.000
_cell.length_b   1.000
_cell.length_c   1.000
_cell.angle_alpha   90.00
_cell.angle_beta   90.00
_cell.angle_gamma   90.00
#
_symmetry.space_group_name_H-M   'P 1'
#
loop_
_entity.id
_entity.type
_entity.pdbx_description
1 polymer ?
#
loop_
_entity_poly.entity_id
_entity_poly.type
_entity_poly.pdbx_seq_one_letter_code
_entity_poly.pdbx_strand_id
1 'polypeptide(L)'
;TYVTLHSGEKIHARCVVVATEGPAASALLNIPTVASRSVSCVYFSADAAPTQEKLIALDGSHSGPVLNMAVMSNISPHYAPQGKHLIAAACPGMTAESEPELLSKVTQQLAQWWGPQVHAWKHLRTYSIVHGQPDQSPPFAPKKPVALTNGVFVCGDHRDTGSIQGAMFSGRRCGEAVVRSLA
;
A
#
# COMPACT_ATOMS: atom_id res chain seq x y z
N THR A 1 -16.59 -11.44 24.33
CA THR A 1 -15.60 -10.49 23.75
C THR A 1 -16.28 -9.14 23.49
N TYR A 2 -15.55 -8.04 23.50
CA TYR A 2 -16.10 -6.71 23.21
C TYR A 2 -15.03 -5.79 22.60
N VAL A 3 -15.48 -4.77 21.90
CA VAL A 3 -14.67 -3.64 21.43
C VAL A 3 -15.06 -2.40 22.24
N THR A 4 -14.07 -1.65 22.71
CA THR A 4 -14.32 -0.36 23.37
C THR A 4 -14.06 0.76 22.36
N LEU A 5 -15.05 1.61 22.13
CA LEU A 5 -14.92 2.79 21.28
C LEU A 5 -14.21 3.93 22.03
N HIS A 6 -13.75 4.95 21.29
CA HIS A 6 -13.20 6.18 21.90
C HIS A 6 -14.17 6.89 22.87
N SER A 7 -15.47 6.74 22.65
CA SER A 7 -16.52 7.24 23.55
C SER A 7 -16.59 6.53 24.91
N GLY A 8 -15.89 5.40 25.08
CA GLY A 8 -15.99 4.51 26.22
C GLY A 8 -17.11 3.45 26.09
N GLU A 9 -17.94 3.52 25.08
CA GLU A 9 -18.98 2.54 24.79
C GLU A 9 -18.35 1.17 24.48
N LYS A 10 -18.99 0.10 24.99
CA LYS A 10 -18.59 -1.30 24.74
C LYS A 10 -19.58 -1.98 23.83
N ILE A 11 -19.08 -2.46 22.69
CA ILE A 11 -19.84 -3.29 21.74
C ILE A 11 -19.51 -4.75 22.02
N HIS A 12 -20.46 -5.51 22.53
CA HIS A 12 -20.30 -6.92 22.81
C HIS A 12 -20.55 -7.77 21.57
N ALA A 13 -19.70 -8.80 21.37
CA ALA A 13 -19.80 -9.74 20.26
C ALA A 13 -19.38 -11.14 20.70
N ARG A 14 -19.82 -12.20 19.99
CA ARG A 14 -19.35 -13.56 20.23
C ARG A 14 -17.86 -13.71 19.87
N CYS A 15 -17.43 -13.00 18.85
CA CYS A 15 -16.01 -12.88 18.46
C CYS A 15 -15.73 -11.51 17.87
N VAL A 16 -14.44 -11.13 17.80
CA VAL A 16 -13.96 -9.89 17.18
C VAL A 16 -12.86 -10.24 16.18
N VAL A 17 -12.97 -9.69 14.97
CA VAL A 17 -11.92 -9.79 13.94
C VAL A 17 -11.24 -8.45 13.77
N VAL A 18 -9.92 -8.41 13.97
CA VAL A 18 -9.08 -7.24 13.66
C VAL A 18 -8.50 -7.44 12.27
N ALA A 19 -8.96 -6.63 11.32
CA ALA A 19 -8.60 -6.70 9.91
C ALA A 19 -7.88 -5.41 9.44
N THR A 20 -7.16 -4.78 10.36
CA THR A 20 -6.37 -3.57 10.09
C THR A 20 -4.99 -3.91 9.53
N GLU A 21 -4.26 -2.91 9.07
CA GLU A 21 -2.83 -3.05 8.75
C GLU A 21 -2.03 -3.53 9.97
N GLY A 22 -0.83 -4.10 9.71
CA GLY A 22 -0.01 -4.77 10.72
C GLY A 22 0.31 -3.93 11.96
N PRO A 23 0.83 -2.69 11.83
CA PRO A 23 1.13 -1.84 12.97
C PRO A 23 -0.10 -1.52 13.83
N ALA A 24 -1.24 -1.21 13.20
CA ALA A 24 -2.49 -0.98 13.92
C ALA A 24 -3.01 -2.24 14.61
N ALA A 25 -2.90 -3.42 13.97
CA ALA A 25 -3.23 -4.69 14.60
C ALA A 25 -2.36 -4.96 15.83
N SER A 26 -1.05 -4.66 15.77
CA SER A 26 -0.14 -4.81 16.90
C SER A 26 -0.49 -3.87 18.06
N ALA A 27 -0.93 -2.65 17.76
CA ALA A 27 -1.35 -1.67 18.78
C ALA A 27 -2.68 -2.07 19.45
N LEU A 28 -3.59 -2.72 18.74
CA LEU A 28 -4.89 -3.15 19.25
C LEU A 28 -4.83 -4.49 19.97
N LEU A 29 -3.89 -5.35 19.62
CA LEU A 29 -3.80 -6.73 20.08
C LEU A 29 -2.45 -7.00 20.74
N ASN A 30 -2.42 -7.93 21.67
CA ASN A 30 -1.17 -8.38 22.28
C ASN A 30 -0.46 -9.39 21.36
N ILE A 31 -0.01 -8.90 20.19
CA ILE A 31 0.79 -9.66 19.21
C ILE A 31 2.14 -8.97 18.99
N PRO A 32 3.16 -9.70 18.53
CA PRO A 32 4.44 -9.08 18.20
C PRO A 32 4.28 -7.91 17.22
N THR A 33 5.08 -6.87 17.43
CA THR A 33 5.11 -5.71 16.55
C THR A 33 5.34 -6.11 15.10
N VAL A 34 4.49 -5.62 14.22
CA VAL A 34 4.62 -5.81 12.78
C VAL A 34 5.34 -4.61 12.20
N ALA A 35 6.60 -4.80 11.82
CA ALA A 35 7.35 -3.78 11.09
C ALA A 35 6.76 -3.58 9.68
N SER A 36 6.89 -2.38 9.14
CA SER A 36 6.35 -2.03 7.83
C SER A 36 7.35 -1.23 7.00
N ARG A 37 7.17 -1.28 5.67
CA ARG A 37 7.89 -0.49 4.69
C ARG A 37 7.00 0.64 4.20
N SER A 38 7.55 1.83 4.13
CA SER A 38 6.88 3.01 3.62
C SER A 38 7.03 3.14 2.10
N VAL A 39 6.17 3.95 1.49
CA VAL A 39 6.23 4.33 0.08
C VAL A 39 5.69 5.74 -0.09
N SER A 40 6.33 6.54 -0.96
CA SER A 40 5.75 7.76 -1.49
C SER A 40 5.25 7.52 -2.90
N CYS A 41 4.07 8.04 -3.24
CA CYS A 41 3.52 7.92 -4.58
C CYS A 41 3.20 9.32 -5.12
N VAL A 42 3.85 9.67 -6.23
CA VAL A 42 3.71 10.97 -6.88
C VAL A 42 2.83 10.83 -8.13
N TYR A 43 1.78 11.64 -8.20
CA TYR A 43 0.82 11.62 -9.29
C TYR A 43 0.95 12.85 -10.16
N PHE A 44 0.93 12.63 -11.48
CA PHE A 44 0.95 13.70 -12.49
C PHE A 44 -0.22 13.57 -13.45
N SER A 45 -0.64 14.73 -13.99
CA SER A 45 -1.49 14.82 -15.17
C SER A 45 -0.65 15.29 -16.36
N ALA A 46 -0.80 14.63 -17.50
CA ALA A 46 -0.16 15.02 -18.76
C ALA A 46 -1.20 15.17 -19.86
N ASP A 47 -0.90 16.01 -20.86
CA ASP A 47 -1.75 16.19 -22.06
C ASP A 47 -1.51 15.08 -23.10
N ALA A 48 -0.34 14.45 -23.05
CA ALA A 48 0.00 13.29 -23.85
C ALA A 48 0.65 12.21 -22.98
N ALA A 49 0.29 10.95 -23.21
CA ALA A 49 0.94 9.82 -22.56
C ALA A 49 2.40 9.66 -23.06
N PRO A 50 3.39 9.45 -22.19
CA PRO A 50 4.77 9.21 -22.60
C PRO A 50 4.94 7.92 -23.38
N THR A 51 4.04 6.99 -23.22
CA THR A 51 3.96 5.69 -23.92
C THR A 51 2.51 5.26 -24.04
N GLN A 52 2.22 4.41 -25.02
CA GLN A 52 0.89 3.77 -25.18
C GLN A 52 0.83 2.39 -24.48
N GLU A 53 1.95 1.94 -23.95
CA GLU A 53 2.04 0.62 -23.31
C GLU A 53 1.25 0.56 -22.01
N LYS A 54 0.63 -0.60 -21.76
CA LYS A 54 -0.13 -0.90 -20.54
C LYS A 54 0.75 -1.64 -19.53
N LEU A 55 1.95 -1.13 -19.31
CA LEU A 55 3.00 -1.76 -18.51
C LEU A 55 3.37 -0.90 -17.31
N ILE A 56 4.04 -1.53 -16.35
CA ILE A 56 4.78 -0.85 -15.30
C ILE A 56 6.22 -0.74 -15.78
N ALA A 57 6.72 0.50 -15.95
CA ALA A 57 8.12 0.77 -16.18
C ALA A 57 8.89 0.68 -14.86
N LEU A 58 9.99 -0.06 -14.84
CA LEU A 58 10.83 -0.28 -13.65
C LEU A 58 12.19 0.39 -13.83
N ASP A 59 12.72 1.00 -12.77
CA ASP A 59 14.11 1.43 -12.71
C ASP A 59 15.04 0.25 -12.39
N GLY A 60 15.74 -0.25 -13.38
CA GLY A 60 16.79 -1.27 -13.21
C GLY A 60 18.16 -0.70 -12.84
N SER A 61 18.33 0.63 -12.88
CA SER A 61 19.61 1.31 -12.70
C SER A 61 19.78 2.00 -11.35
N HIS A 62 18.71 2.10 -10.58
CA HIS A 62 18.66 2.86 -9.32
C HIS A 62 19.11 4.31 -9.50
N SER A 63 18.66 4.97 -10.57
CA SER A 63 19.09 6.31 -10.97
C SER A 63 18.43 7.45 -10.17
N GLY A 64 17.46 7.13 -9.33
CA GLY A 64 16.75 8.12 -8.51
C GLY A 64 15.71 7.49 -7.57
N PRO A 65 14.79 8.30 -7.01
CA PRO A 65 13.82 7.82 -6.03
C PRO A 65 12.72 6.94 -6.62
N VAL A 66 12.41 7.06 -7.92
CA VAL A 66 11.34 6.29 -8.56
C VAL A 66 11.81 4.86 -8.82
N LEU A 67 11.16 3.89 -8.21
CA LEU A 67 11.39 2.47 -8.52
C LEU A 67 10.54 2.04 -9.72
N ASN A 68 9.30 2.51 -9.78
CA ASN A 68 8.40 2.17 -10.88
C ASN A 68 7.43 3.31 -11.18
N MET A 69 6.97 3.33 -12.44
CA MET A 69 5.88 4.21 -12.85
C MET A 69 4.92 3.49 -13.80
N ALA A 70 3.68 3.96 -13.85
CA ALA A 70 2.67 3.51 -14.81
C ALA A 70 1.82 4.67 -15.31
N VAL A 71 1.39 4.59 -16.58
CA VAL A 71 0.34 5.46 -17.12
C VAL A 71 -1.00 4.79 -16.82
N MET A 72 -1.62 5.19 -15.72
CA MET A 72 -2.85 4.57 -15.21
C MET A 72 -4.01 4.66 -16.22
N SER A 73 -4.10 5.78 -16.93
CA SER A 73 -5.13 6.00 -17.96
C SER A 73 -4.98 5.10 -19.19
N ASN A 74 -3.81 4.50 -19.44
CA ASN A 74 -3.65 3.48 -20.48
C ASN A 74 -4.29 2.15 -20.07
N ILE A 75 -4.32 1.85 -18.76
CA ILE A 75 -4.95 0.64 -18.23
C ILE A 75 -6.48 0.78 -18.29
N SER A 76 -6.99 1.92 -17.84
CA SER A 76 -8.40 2.28 -17.93
C SER A 76 -8.58 3.76 -18.23
N PRO A 77 -9.32 4.13 -19.29
CA PRO A 77 -9.57 5.54 -19.63
C PRO A 77 -10.35 6.28 -18.53
N HIS A 78 -11.05 5.57 -17.66
CA HIS A 78 -11.79 6.17 -16.55
C HIS A 78 -10.90 6.75 -15.43
N TYR A 79 -9.57 6.50 -15.45
CA TYR A 79 -8.64 7.07 -14.49
C TYR A 79 -8.25 8.52 -14.77
N ALA A 80 -8.63 9.08 -15.93
CA ALA A 80 -8.36 10.47 -16.25
C ALA A 80 -9.54 11.09 -17.04
N PRO A 81 -9.74 12.42 -16.97
CA PRO A 81 -10.65 13.12 -17.86
C PRO A 81 -10.23 12.96 -19.33
N GLN A 82 -11.19 13.13 -20.23
CA GLN A 82 -10.91 13.10 -21.68
C GLN A 82 -9.79 14.10 -22.06
N GLY A 83 -8.82 13.64 -22.85
CA GLY A 83 -7.67 14.44 -23.28
C GLY A 83 -6.60 14.62 -22.19
N LYS A 84 -6.68 13.89 -21.09
CA LYS A 84 -5.65 13.88 -20.04
C LYS A 84 -5.18 12.45 -19.75
N HIS A 85 -3.97 12.36 -19.22
CA HIS A 85 -3.37 11.10 -18.80
C HIS A 85 -2.95 11.18 -17.33
N LEU A 86 -3.28 10.13 -16.58
CA LEU A 86 -2.84 9.97 -15.18
C LEU A 86 -1.58 9.11 -15.13
N ILE A 87 -0.56 9.67 -14.53
CA ILE A 87 0.74 9.00 -14.34
C ILE A 87 0.97 8.85 -12.84
N ALA A 88 1.35 7.63 -12.41
CA ALA A 88 1.71 7.32 -11.03
C ALA A 88 3.16 6.86 -10.97
N ALA A 89 3.96 7.49 -10.12
CA ALA A 89 5.35 7.12 -9.85
C ALA A 89 5.49 6.70 -8.39
N ALA A 90 6.00 5.49 -8.14
CA ALA A 90 6.20 4.96 -6.79
C ALA A 90 7.67 5.07 -6.38
N CYS A 91 7.88 5.67 -5.20
CA CYS A 91 9.18 5.89 -4.57
C CYS A 91 9.18 5.13 -3.23
N PRO A 92 9.77 3.92 -3.14
CA PRO A 92 9.83 3.16 -1.90
C PRO A 92 10.65 3.87 -0.83
N GLY A 93 10.20 3.76 0.42
CA GLY A 93 10.82 4.41 1.57
C GLY A 93 10.24 5.79 1.87
N MET A 94 10.43 6.23 3.12
CA MET A 94 10.26 7.63 3.51
C MET A 94 11.56 8.36 3.24
N THR A 95 11.48 9.45 2.50
CA THR A 95 12.62 10.34 2.35
C THR A 95 12.59 11.37 3.49
N ALA A 96 13.77 11.79 3.96
CA ALA A 96 13.88 12.93 4.86
C ALA A 96 13.66 14.26 4.11
N GLU A 97 13.45 14.19 2.80
CA GLU A 97 13.31 15.31 1.90
C GLU A 97 11.91 15.92 1.99
N SER A 98 11.84 17.21 1.76
CA SER A 98 10.56 17.90 1.59
C SER A 98 9.86 17.44 0.30
N GLU A 99 8.53 17.60 0.26
CA GLU A 99 7.76 17.23 -0.95
C GLU A 99 8.29 17.95 -2.22
N PRO A 100 8.67 19.25 -2.22
CA PRO A 100 9.25 19.90 -3.39
C PRO A 100 10.57 19.27 -3.85
N GLU A 101 11.43 18.87 -2.92
CA GLU A 101 12.71 18.22 -3.25
C GLU A 101 12.49 16.82 -3.86
N LEU A 102 11.60 16.02 -3.28
CA LEU A 102 11.21 14.73 -3.83
C LEU A 102 10.61 14.91 -5.24
N LEU A 103 9.69 15.85 -5.41
CA LEU A 103 9.06 16.15 -6.70
C LEU A 103 10.10 16.54 -7.76
N SER A 104 11.08 17.39 -7.39
CA SER A 104 12.18 17.78 -8.29
C SER A 104 12.99 16.57 -8.76
N LYS A 105 13.40 15.68 -7.84
CA LYS A 105 14.17 14.47 -8.17
C LYS A 105 13.37 13.48 -9.01
N VAL A 106 12.08 13.27 -8.68
CA VAL A 106 11.17 12.44 -9.48
C VAL A 106 11.04 12.98 -10.89
N THR A 107 10.81 14.28 -11.05
CA THR A 107 10.69 14.91 -12.36
C THR A 107 11.98 14.77 -13.16
N GLN A 108 13.14 14.98 -12.54
CA GLN A 108 14.44 14.82 -13.20
C GLN A 108 14.68 13.37 -13.67
N GLN A 109 14.40 12.36 -12.82
CA GLN A 109 14.54 10.96 -13.19
C GLN A 109 13.58 10.56 -14.31
N LEU A 110 12.31 10.96 -14.23
CA LEU A 110 11.33 10.68 -15.27
C LEU A 110 11.65 11.38 -16.58
N ALA A 111 12.28 12.56 -16.55
CA ALA A 111 12.75 13.25 -17.75
C ALA A 111 13.91 12.49 -18.43
N GLN A 112 14.74 11.75 -17.69
CA GLN A 112 15.75 10.86 -18.28
C GLN A 112 15.10 9.67 -19.01
N TRP A 113 13.95 9.18 -18.54
CA TRP A 113 13.26 8.04 -19.15
C TRP A 113 12.41 8.45 -20.36
N TRP A 114 11.71 9.58 -20.24
CA TRP A 114 10.65 9.98 -21.17
C TRP A 114 10.91 11.29 -21.92
N GLY A 115 12.08 11.89 -21.69
CA GLY A 115 12.48 13.13 -22.35
C GLY A 115 11.87 14.40 -21.73
N PRO A 116 12.09 15.56 -22.39
CA PRO A 116 11.77 16.86 -21.82
C PRO A 116 10.25 17.13 -21.64
N GLN A 117 9.39 16.33 -22.28
CA GLN A 117 7.92 16.44 -22.11
C GLN A 117 7.47 16.32 -20.65
N VAL A 118 8.27 15.65 -19.80
CA VAL A 118 7.98 15.48 -18.37
C VAL A 118 7.87 16.81 -17.65
N HIS A 119 8.63 17.82 -18.07
CA HIS A 119 8.59 19.17 -17.47
C HIS A 119 7.26 19.91 -17.73
N ALA A 120 6.46 19.44 -18.68
CA ALA A 120 5.11 19.96 -18.92
C ALA A 120 4.02 19.22 -18.12
N TRP A 121 4.36 18.15 -17.41
CA TRP A 121 3.39 17.44 -16.59
C TRP A 121 3.02 18.26 -15.36
N LYS A 122 1.74 18.24 -15.02
CA LYS A 122 1.22 18.93 -13.84
C LYS A 122 1.23 17.97 -12.66
N HIS A 123 1.99 18.30 -11.61
CA HIS A 123 1.88 17.59 -10.34
C HIS A 123 0.46 17.73 -9.78
N LEU A 124 -0.14 16.60 -9.42
CA LEU A 124 -1.47 16.54 -8.82
C LEU A 124 -1.38 16.39 -7.30
N ARG A 125 -0.65 15.38 -6.86
CA ARG A 125 -0.50 15.06 -5.44
C ARG A 125 0.65 14.10 -5.19
N THR A 126 1.25 14.21 -4.01
CA THR A 126 2.14 13.21 -3.42
C THR A 126 1.46 12.60 -2.19
N TYR A 127 1.41 11.29 -2.15
CA TYR A 127 0.98 10.54 -0.96
C TYR A 127 2.21 9.93 -0.29
N SER A 128 2.39 10.24 1.00
CA SER A 128 3.40 9.61 1.84
C SER A 128 2.73 8.57 2.72
N ILE A 129 2.98 7.30 2.45
CA ILE A 129 2.33 6.15 3.10
C ILE A 129 3.36 5.50 4.02
N VAL A 130 3.23 5.74 5.33
CA VAL A 130 4.18 5.23 6.34
C VAL A 130 4.16 3.71 6.40
N HIS A 131 2.98 3.12 6.29
CA HIS A 131 2.75 1.68 6.40
C HIS A 131 2.23 1.13 5.06
N GLY A 132 3.07 1.17 4.01
CA GLY A 132 2.69 0.71 2.67
C GLY A 132 2.61 -0.80 2.55
N GLN A 133 3.53 -1.52 3.21
CA GLN A 133 3.59 -2.98 3.22
C GLN A 133 4.20 -3.50 4.52
N PRO A 134 3.83 -4.72 4.99
CA PRO A 134 4.54 -5.37 6.08
C PRO A 134 5.98 -5.68 5.66
N ASP A 135 6.91 -5.56 6.61
CA ASP A 135 8.29 -5.97 6.37
C ASP A 135 8.37 -7.50 6.22
N GLN A 136 8.91 -7.96 5.11
CA GLN A 136 9.10 -9.37 4.77
C GLN A 136 10.59 -9.76 4.70
N SER A 137 11.45 -9.01 5.39
CA SER A 137 12.88 -9.35 5.48
C SER A 137 13.06 -10.73 6.14
N PRO A 138 14.03 -11.54 5.68
CA PRO A 138 14.34 -12.82 6.30
C PRO A 138 14.78 -12.68 7.77
N PRO A 139 14.43 -13.65 8.63
CA PRO A 139 13.60 -14.83 8.38
C PRO A 139 12.11 -14.49 8.30
N PHE A 140 11.42 -14.98 7.26
CA PHE A 140 10.03 -14.69 7.01
C PHE A 140 9.15 -15.94 7.12
N ALA A 141 8.12 -15.88 7.99
CA ALA A 141 7.11 -16.92 8.11
C ALA A 141 5.81 -16.48 7.43
N PRO A 142 5.51 -17.00 6.23
CA PRO A 142 4.39 -16.49 5.42
C PRO A 142 3.02 -16.73 6.06
N LYS A 143 2.81 -17.87 6.72
CA LYS A 143 1.50 -18.23 7.30
C LYS A 143 1.52 -18.12 8.82
N LYS A 144 1.08 -16.98 9.34
CA LYS A 144 0.92 -16.76 10.78
C LYS A 144 -0.50 -17.16 11.25
N PRO A 145 -0.68 -17.59 12.52
CA PRO A 145 -1.99 -17.89 13.09
C PRO A 145 -2.97 -16.72 12.95
N VAL A 146 -4.22 -17.01 12.63
CA VAL A 146 -5.31 -16.00 12.53
C VAL A 146 -6.23 -16.03 13.75
N ALA A 147 -6.32 -17.13 14.48
CA ALA A 147 -7.05 -17.24 15.73
C ALA A 147 -6.12 -16.88 16.90
N LEU A 148 -6.56 -16.02 17.75
CA LEU A 148 -5.92 -15.66 19.03
C LEU A 148 -6.74 -16.23 20.19
N THR A 149 -6.53 -15.73 21.40
CA THR A 149 -7.27 -16.16 22.58
C THR A 149 -8.62 -15.41 22.71
N ASN A 150 -9.56 -15.98 23.49
CA ASN A 150 -10.78 -15.31 23.94
C ASN A 150 -11.71 -14.80 22.82
N GLY A 151 -11.82 -15.53 21.72
CA GLY A 151 -12.72 -15.16 20.62
C GLY A 151 -12.23 -13.95 19.80
N VAL A 152 -10.92 -13.67 19.85
CA VAL A 152 -10.28 -12.63 19.03
C VAL A 152 -9.56 -13.27 17.86
N PHE A 153 -9.73 -12.70 16.69
CA PHE A 153 -9.11 -13.12 15.43
C PHE A 153 -8.41 -11.93 14.76
N VAL A 154 -7.43 -12.22 13.92
CA VAL A 154 -6.66 -11.22 13.19
C VAL A 154 -6.40 -11.69 11.77
N CYS A 155 -6.59 -10.81 10.79
CA CYS A 155 -6.22 -11.03 9.40
C CYS A 155 -5.63 -9.77 8.77
N GLY A 156 -5.02 -9.92 7.63
CA GLY A 156 -4.31 -8.90 6.87
C GLY A 156 -3.14 -9.55 6.11
N ASP A 157 -2.51 -8.81 5.23
CA ASP A 157 -1.34 -9.26 4.49
C ASP A 157 -0.16 -9.62 5.41
N HIS A 158 -0.04 -8.94 6.55
CA HIS A 158 0.96 -9.24 7.60
C HIS A 158 0.78 -10.61 8.27
N ARG A 159 -0.33 -11.31 8.02
CA ARG A 159 -0.60 -12.69 8.49
C ARG A 159 -0.37 -13.74 7.40
N ASP A 160 -0.01 -13.28 6.20
CA ASP A 160 0.34 -14.10 5.04
C ASP A 160 1.50 -13.43 4.28
N THR A 161 1.42 -13.26 2.97
CA THR A 161 2.39 -12.49 2.18
C THR A 161 1.93 -11.04 2.02
N GLY A 162 2.85 -10.07 2.00
CA GLY A 162 2.57 -8.63 1.82
C GLY A 162 2.05 -8.34 0.41
N SER A 163 0.80 -8.69 0.16
CA SER A 163 0.12 -8.57 -1.13
C SER A 163 -1.40 -8.59 -0.96
N ILE A 164 -2.13 -8.14 -1.98
CA ILE A 164 -3.59 -8.25 -2.03
C ILE A 164 -4.01 -9.71 -1.86
N GLN A 165 -3.34 -10.65 -2.53
CA GLN A 165 -3.61 -12.08 -2.39
C GLN A 165 -3.38 -12.57 -0.97
N GLY A 166 -2.30 -12.16 -0.33
CA GLY A 166 -2.01 -12.52 1.07
C GLY A 166 -3.07 -11.99 2.03
N ALA A 167 -3.52 -10.74 1.84
CA ALA A 167 -4.64 -10.19 2.60
C ALA A 167 -5.92 -11.02 2.42
N MET A 168 -6.28 -11.38 1.17
CA MET A 168 -7.45 -12.19 0.86
C MET A 168 -7.34 -13.60 1.45
N PHE A 169 -6.19 -14.27 1.32
CA PHE A 169 -5.98 -15.61 1.87
C PHE A 169 -6.03 -15.63 3.40
N SER A 170 -5.41 -14.67 4.06
CA SER A 170 -5.51 -14.56 5.51
C SER A 170 -6.94 -14.26 5.97
N GLY A 171 -7.66 -13.40 5.25
CA GLY A 171 -9.07 -13.10 5.50
C GLY A 171 -9.95 -14.33 5.39
N ARG A 172 -9.77 -15.15 4.34
CA ARG A 172 -10.49 -16.44 4.18
C ARG A 172 -10.20 -17.38 5.34
N ARG A 173 -8.93 -17.62 5.68
CA ARG A 173 -8.55 -18.48 6.81
C ARG A 173 -9.15 -17.99 8.13
N CYS A 174 -9.20 -16.66 8.31
CA CYS A 174 -9.79 -16.03 9.48
C CYS A 174 -11.30 -16.30 9.54
N GLY A 175 -12.03 -16.07 8.44
CA GLY A 175 -13.49 -16.34 8.36
C GLY A 175 -13.82 -17.81 8.63
N GLU A 176 -13.06 -18.75 8.05
CA GLU A 176 -13.22 -20.19 8.32
C GLU A 176 -12.95 -20.54 9.82
N ALA A 177 -11.95 -19.87 10.44
CA ALA A 177 -11.66 -20.08 11.87
C ALA A 177 -12.77 -19.53 12.76
N VAL A 178 -13.34 -18.37 12.43
CA VAL A 178 -14.49 -17.79 13.12
C VAL A 178 -15.70 -18.74 13.04
N VAL A 179 -16.05 -19.22 11.87
CA VAL A 179 -17.19 -20.16 11.70
C VAL A 179 -17.00 -21.40 12.57
N ARG A 180 -15.81 -22.01 12.55
CA ARG A 180 -15.53 -23.18 13.40
C ARG A 180 -15.62 -22.88 14.90
N SER A 181 -15.31 -21.68 15.33
CA SER A 181 -15.36 -21.29 16.75
C SER A 181 -16.77 -20.97 17.24
N LEU A 182 -17.71 -20.73 16.34
CA LEU A 182 -19.09 -20.40 16.62
C LEU A 182 -20.06 -21.58 16.47
N ALA A 183 -19.59 -22.66 15.81
CA ALA A 183 -20.31 -23.93 15.70
C ALA A 183 -20.24 -24.72 17.00
#